data_b35f889f23192da0caa5688530a34c48
#
_entry.id   b35f889f23192da0caa5688530a34c48
#
_cell.length_a   1.000
_cell.length_b   1.000
_cell.length_c   1.000
_cell.angle_alpha   90.00
_cell.angle_beta   90.00
_cell.angle_gamma   90.00
#
_symmetry.space_group_name_H-M   'P 1'
#
loop_
_entity.id
_entity.type
_entity.pdbx_description
1 polymer ?
#
loop_
_entity_poly.entity_id
_entity_poly.type
_entity_poly.pdbx_seq_one_letter_code
_entity_poly.pdbx_strand_id
1 'polypeptide(L)'
;MIFSRFVFFGNKLMKRIFSFIAISTFAAIVSAQQNRIDVIGPSSPQLAAFGQFSVGVTTIDVISSNAVDVISTPRGGDTAYYDRALTLEIWYPANLIGEDPGTSYEVTTRNPEITAVLAGRAVRDADPLVNEGPYPLVILSHGYPGNRFLLSHTGENLASKGYVVASIDHKESTYEDQQAITSTLYNRPLDQRFVLNSLAQISSQPEGRLGSMIDADNTGIIGYSMGGYGLVNNLGGGFSEQSVGGFIAPPNRLLESHATSNPDYRNNLDLRIKAGFAVAPWGMNAGFWEPQDLAGIRVPTFYLAGDQDTVAGYENGTKGIFDGAVNSDRVLLTFIGAGHNAGAPIPVPEELDNEENIEAAGHYRDQNWGNVEMNNIMDHYVTAWFDLHLKGISRDSFLKSTPAAYQNRLAIEHKLIGE
;
A
#
# COMPACT_ATOMS: atom_id res chain seq x y z
N MET A 1 -63.39 -40.10 -37.97
CA MET A 1 -62.64 -40.98 -37.08
C MET A 1 -61.21 -41.03 -37.47
N ILE A 2 -60.33 -40.10 -36.97
CA ILE A 2 -58.90 -40.26 -36.96
C ILE A 2 -58.39 -39.42 -35.80
N PHE A 3 -57.85 -40.09 -34.78
CA PHE A 3 -57.21 -39.50 -33.63
C PHE A 3 -55.80 -39.08 -33.98
N SER A 4 -55.46 -37.80 -33.82
CA SER A 4 -54.09 -37.26 -33.91
C SER A 4 -53.46 -37.26 -32.52
N ARG A 5 -52.32 -37.94 -32.37
CA ARG A 5 -51.48 -37.95 -31.18
C ARG A 5 -50.62 -36.68 -31.15
N PHE A 6 -50.79 -35.83 -30.13
CA PHE A 6 -49.82 -34.81 -29.76
C PHE A 6 -48.74 -35.45 -28.86
N VAL A 7 -47.49 -35.39 -29.32
CA VAL A 7 -46.32 -35.77 -28.54
C VAL A 7 -45.77 -34.55 -27.82
N PHE A 8 -45.78 -34.56 -26.49
CA PHE A 8 -45.12 -33.55 -25.68
C PHE A 8 -43.61 -33.70 -25.77
N PHE A 9 -42.92 -32.75 -26.44
CA PHE A 9 -41.50 -32.49 -26.30
C PHE A 9 -41.33 -31.13 -25.57
N GLY A 10 -41.04 -31.18 -24.29
CA GLY A 10 -40.75 -29.96 -23.56
C GLY A 10 -40.64 -30.17 -22.06
N ASN A 11 -39.52 -30.67 -21.58
CA ASN A 11 -39.15 -30.47 -20.16
C ASN A 11 -37.70 -30.87 -19.78
N LYS A 12 -36.87 -31.32 -20.73
CA LYS A 12 -35.50 -31.71 -20.40
C LYS A 12 -34.45 -30.61 -20.65
N LEU A 13 -34.74 -29.64 -21.52
CA LEU A 13 -33.79 -28.57 -21.85
C LEU A 13 -33.78 -27.44 -20.81
N MET A 14 -34.93 -27.07 -20.29
CA MET A 14 -35.04 -26.01 -19.27
C MET A 14 -34.43 -26.37 -17.92
N LYS A 15 -34.48 -27.67 -17.52
CA LYS A 15 -33.82 -28.12 -16.28
C LYS A 15 -32.29 -28.12 -16.34
N ARG A 16 -31.70 -28.26 -17.53
CA ARG A 16 -30.22 -28.19 -17.67
C ARG A 16 -29.68 -26.77 -17.66
N ILE A 17 -30.43 -25.80 -18.22
CA ILE A 17 -30.02 -24.39 -18.24
C ILE A 17 -30.07 -23.78 -16.83
N PHE A 18 -31.15 -24.12 -16.05
CA PHE A 18 -31.23 -23.63 -14.65
C PHE A 18 -30.16 -24.23 -13.73
N SER A 19 -29.73 -25.48 -13.94
CA SER A 19 -28.65 -26.07 -13.15
C SER A 19 -27.29 -25.47 -13.44
N PHE A 20 -26.99 -25.05 -14.68
CA PHE A 20 -25.71 -24.41 -15.02
C PHE A 20 -25.60 -22.97 -14.50
N ILE A 21 -26.68 -22.19 -14.52
CA ILE A 21 -26.70 -20.82 -13.99
C ILE A 21 -26.61 -20.81 -12.46
N ALA A 22 -27.21 -21.77 -11.77
CA ALA A 22 -27.12 -21.87 -10.31
C ALA A 22 -25.72 -22.29 -9.84
N ILE A 23 -25.01 -23.14 -10.60
CA ILE A 23 -23.66 -23.58 -10.24
C ILE A 23 -22.63 -22.45 -10.47
N SER A 24 -22.75 -21.68 -11.54
CA SER A 24 -21.80 -20.57 -11.80
C SER A 24 -21.98 -19.40 -10.82
N THR A 25 -23.20 -19.05 -10.43
CA THR A 25 -23.44 -18.02 -9.41
C THR A 25 -23.03 -18.48 -8.02
N PHE A 26 -23.17 -19.77 -7.69
CA PHE A 26 -22.74 -20.30 -6.39
C PHE A 26 -21.20 -20.37 -6.29
N ALA A 27 -20.50 -20.74 -7.35
CA ALA A 27 -19.04 -20.76 -7.39
C ALA A 27 -18.43 -19.33 -7.26
N ALA A 28 -19.03 -18.33 -7.92
CA ALA A 28 -18.59 -16.94 -7.79
C ALA A 28 -18.81 -16.38 -6.37
N ILE A 29 -19.92 -16.70 -5.73
CA ILE A 29 -20.21 -16.27 -4.35
C ILE A 29 -19.28 -16.97 -3.35
N VAL A 30 -18.97 -18.25 -3.54
CA VAL A 30 -18.04 -18.99 -2.67
C VAL A 30 -16.63 -18.43 -2.83
N SER A 31 -16.15 -18.17 -4.05
CA SER A 31 -14.83 -17.59 -4.31
C SER A 31 -14.69 -16.19 -3.70
N ALA A 32 -15.68 -15.30 -3.87
CA ALA A 32 -15.67 -13.96 -3.28
C ALA A 32 -15.69 -13.96 -1.73
N GLN A 33 -16.13 -15.05 -1.10
CA GLN A 33 -16.14 -15.19 0.36
C GLN A 33 -14.80 -15.71 0.90
N GLN A 34 -13.97 -16.31 0.07
CA GLN A 34 -12.71 -16.95 0.44
C GLN A 34 -11.54 -15.95 0.47
N ASN A 35 -11.46 -15.01 -0.49
CA ASN A 35 -10.40 -14.01 -0.57
C ASN A 35 -10.75 -12.72 0.18
N ARG A 36 -11.23 -12.81 1.42
CA ARG A 36 -11.58 -11.62 2.20
C ARG A 36 -10.34 -10.89 2.71
N ILE A 37 -10.32 -9.56 2.48
CA ILE A 37 -9.26 -8.67 2.94
C ILE A 37 -9.59 -7.99 4.28
N ASP A 38 -10.84 -8.04 4.74
CA ASP A 38 -11.34 -7.32 5.91
C ASP A 38 -11.53 -8.21 7.15
N VAL A 39 -10.78 -9.29 7.23
CA VAL A 39 -10.89 -10.27 8.33
C VAL A 39 -10.24 -9.73 9.60
N ILE A 40 -11.03 -9.64 10.68
CA ILE A 40 -10.53 -9.34 12.02
C ILE A 40 -10.50 -10.65 12.83
N GLY A 41 -9.31 -11.09 13.17
CA GLY A 41 -9.10 -12.33 13.93
C GLY A 41 -9.48 -12.20 15.41
N PRO A 42 -9.70 -13.31 16.12
CA PRO A 42 -10.14 -13.29 17.53
C PRO A 42 -9.09 -12.71 18.50
N SER A 43 -7.82 -12.73 18.13
CA SER A 43 -6.70 -12.18 18.94
C SER A 43 -6.26 -10.80 18.46
N SER A 44 -7.01 -10.17 17.54
CA SER A 44 -6.66 -8.88 16.96
C SER A 44 -6.52 -7.80 18.03
N PRO A 45 -5.49 -6.93 17.94
CA PRO A 45 -5.35 -5.80 18.82
C PRO A 45 -6.51 -4.80 18.66
N GLN A 46 -6.77 -4.02 19.70
CA GLN A 46 -7.98 -3.19 19.82
C GLN A 46 -8.23 -2.26 18.62
N LEU A 47 -7.20 -1.60 18.10
CA LEU A 47 -7.36 -0.63 17.01
C LEU A 47 -7.36 -1.30 15.61
N ALA A 48 -7.21 -2.62 15.52
CA ALA A 48 -7.41 -3.35 14.28
C ALA A 48 -8.87 -3.36 13.83
N ALA A 49 -9.81 -3.25 14.75
CA ALA A 49 -11.23 -3.17 14.43
C ALA A 49 -11.53 -2.03 13.47
N PHE A 50 -12.51 -2.25 12.58
CA PHE A 50 -13.00 -1.20 11.69
C PHE A 50 -13.63 -0.04 12.49
N GLY A 51 -13.53 1.16 11.93
CA GLY A 51 -14.13 2.37 12.51
C GLY A 51 -15.63 2.47 12.24
N GLN A 52 -16.17 3.66 12.50
CA GLN A 52 -17.61 3.92 12.44
C GLN A 52 -18.12 4.30 11.06
N PHE A 53 -17.21 4.68 10.12
CA PHE A 53 -17.61 5.12 8.80
C PHE A 53 -17.82 3.93 7.87
N SER A 54 -18.86 4.01 7.06
CA SER A 54 -18.98 3.19 5.86
C SER A 54 -17.89 3.59 4.87
N VAL A 55 -17.46 2.66 4.03
CA VAL A 55 -16.32 2.87 3.11
C VAL A 55 -16.81 2.87 1.67
N GLY A 56 -16.52 3.94 0.97
CA GLY A 56 -16.58 4.00 -0.49
C GLY A 56 -15.22 3.74 -1.11
N VAL A 57 -15.22 3.30 -2.37
CA VAL A 57 -13.99 3.13 -3.14
C VAL A 57 -14.18 3.59 -4.57
N THR A 58 -13.18 4.26 -5.15
CA THR A 58 -13.19 4.67 -6.57
C THR A 58 -11.81 4.52 -7.16
N THR A 59 -11.77 4.30 -8.49
CA THR A 59 -10.52 4.22 -9.24
C THR A 59 -10.36 5.47 -10.08
N ILE A 60 -9.19 6.09 -10.07
CA ILE A 60 -8.87 7.23 -10.93
C ILE A 60 -7.49 7.07 -11.57
N ASP A 61 -7.33 7.64 -12.76
CA ASP A 61 -6.05 7.77 -13.42
C ASP A 61 -5.54 9.22 -13.31
N VAL A 62 -4.24 9.36 -13.03
CA VAL A 62 -3.54 10.65 -13.03
C VAL A 62 -2.32 10.57 -13.92
N ILE A 63 -2.01 11.65 -14.65
CA ILE A 63 -0.94 11.65 -15.65
C ILE A 63 0.10 12.72 -15.29
N SER A 64 1.33 12.28 -15.02
CA SER A 64 2.49 13.16 -14.88
C SER A 64 3.07 13.40 -16.26
N SER A 65 2.71 14.54 -16.85
CA SER A 65 3.17 14.90 -18.19
C SER A 65 4.66 15.26 -18.19
N ASN A 66 5.35 14.88 -19.28
CA ASN A 66 6.77 15.16 -19.48
C ASN A 66 7.67 14.61 -18.33
N ALA A 67 7.30 13.45 -17.78
CA ALA A 67 8.13 12.73 -16.81
C ALA A 67 9.36 12.11 -17.52
N VAL A 68 10.45 11.93 -16.79
CA VAL A 68 11.64 11.27 -17.34
C VAL A 68 11.35 9.80 -17.64
N ASP A 69 11.55 9.39 -18.89
CA ASP A 69 11.56 7.99 -19.31
C ASP A 69 12.93 7.38 -19.05
N VAL A 70 13.08 6.78 -17.86
CA VAL A 70 14.35 6.16 -17.44
C VAL A 70 14.71 4.99 -18.34
N ILE A 71 13.73 4.23 -18.80
CA ILE A 71 13.93 3.03 -19.64
C ILE A 71 14.47 3.41 -21.01
N SER A 72 13.91 4.46 -21.62
CA SER A 72 14.31 4.94 -22.95
C SER A 72 15.48 5.92 -22.92
N THR A 73 15.95 6.33 -21.73
CA THR A 73 17.11 7.23 -21.57
C THR A 73 18.42 6.46 -21.72
N PRO A 74 19.25 6.69 -22.74
CA PRO A 74 20.52 6.01 -22.90
C PRO A 74 21.57 6.55 -21.92
N ARG A 75 22.48 5.69 -21.47
CA ARG A 75 23.65 6.15 -20.68
C ARG A 75 24.55 7.06 -21.50
N GLY A 76 24.77 8.28 -21.03
CA GLY A 76 25.58 9.29 -21.69
C GLY A 76 24.90 9.97 -22.90
N GLY A 77 23.62 9.71 -23.13
CA GLY A 77 22.81 10.37 -24.17
C GLY A 77 21.78 11.33 -23.60
N ASP A 78 20.93 11.84 -24.46
CA ASP A 78 19.86 12.76 -24.08
C ASP A 78 18.78 12.06 -23.25
N THR A 79 18.23 12.79 -22.26
CA THR A 79 17.13 12.30 -21.43
C THR A 79 15.85 12.20 -22.25
N ALA A 80 15.23 11.02 -22.26
CA ALA A 80 13.92 10.79 -22.85
C ALA A 80 12.80 11.20 -21.89
N TYR A 81 11.64 11.57 -22.43
CA TYR A 81 10.47 11.99 -21.67
C TYR A 81 9.20 11.35 -22.21
N TYR A 82 8.21 11.14 -21.32
CA TYR A 82 6.91 10.57 -21.68
C TYR A 82 5.81 11.05 -20.72
N ASP A 83 4.58 10.77 -21.05
CA ASP A 83 3.46 10.97 -20.14
C ASP A 83 3.30 9.70 -19.26
N ARG A 84 3.59 9.87 -17.97
CA ARG A 84 3.56 8.79 -16.99
C ARG A 84 2.19 8.71 -16.33
N ALA A 85 1.37 7.74 -16.74
CA ALA A 85 0.08 7.47 -16.13
C ALA A 85 0.25 6.59 -14.88
N LEU A 86 -0.48 6.94 -13.81
CA LEU A 86 -0.61 6.17 -12.59
C LEU A 86 -2.08 5.93 -12.30
N THR A 87 -2.46 4.68 -12.03
CA THR A 87 -3.81 4.33 -11.58
C THR A 87 -3.86 4.30 -10.06
N LEU A 88 -4.85 4.93 -9.47
CA LEU A 88 -5.06 5.00 -8.03
C LEU A 88 -6.35 4.29 -7.65
N GLU A 89 -6.29 3.49 -6.57
CA GLU A 89 -7.48 3.02 -5.86
C GLU A 89 -7.65 3.87 -4.60
N ILE A 90 -8.81 4.51 -4.45
CA ILE A 90 -9.04 5.48 -3.38
C ILE A 90 -10.20 5.02 -2.53
N TRP A 91 -9.94 4.72 -1.25
CA TRP A 91 -10.95 4.43 -0.23
C TRP A 91 -11.24 5.70 0.58
N TYR A 92 -12.49 5.92 0.91
CA TYR A 92 -12.93 7.13 1.61
C TYR A 92 -14.18 6.88 2.47
N PRO A 93 -14.43 7.69 3.52
CA PRO A 93 -15.69 7.68 4.24
C PRO A 93 -16.86 7.98 3.31
N ALA A 94 -17.88 7.13 3.32
CA ALA A 94 -19.01 7.19 2.41
C ALA A 94 -20.36 7.17 3.13
N ASN A 95 -21.37 7.66 2.43
CA ASN A 95 -22.75 7.61 2.86
C ASN A 95 -23.46 6.48 2.10
N LEU A 96 -23.74 5.37 2.80
CA LEU A 96 -24.43 4.22 2.21
C LEU A 96 -25.92 4.29 2.54
N ILE A 97 -26.73 4.80 1.62
CA ILE A 97 -28.19 4.84 1.76
C ILE A 97 -28.80 3.75 0.88
N GLY A 98 -29.15 2.62 1.49
CA GLY A 98 -29.83 1.52 0.79
C GLY A 98 -28.92 0.67 -0.10
N GLU A 99 -27.61 0.79 0.07
CA GLU A 99 -26.60 -0.02 -0.62
C GLU A 99 -26.13 -1.16 0.29
N ASP A 100 -25.98 -2.34 -0.27
CA ASP A 100 -25.37 -3.46 0.45
C ASP A 100 -23.85 -3.23 0.55
N PRO A 101 -23.24 -3.32 1.74
CA PRO A 101 -21.80 -3.19 1.87
C PRO A 101 -21.08 -4.37 1.23
N GLY A 102 -19.98 -4.08 0.56
CA GLY A 102 -19.09 -5.07 -0.03
C GLY A 102 -18.89 -4.87 -1.53
N THR A 103 -17.64 -4.99 -1.94
CA THR A 103 -17.23 -5.00 -3.35
C THR A 103 -16.27 -6.14 -3.62
N SER A 104 -16.13 -6.46 -4.89
CA SER A 104 -15.06 -7.33 -5.38
C SER A 104 -14.01 -6.51 -6.10
N TYR A 105 -12.76 -6.86 -5.89
CA TYR A 105 -11.62 -6.31 -6.61
C TYR A 105 -11.04 -7.40 -7.50
N GLU A 106 -11.07 -7.21 -8.81
CA GLU A 106 -10.31 -8.04 -9.74
C GLU A 106 -8.85 -7.57 -9.71
N VAL A 107 -7.95 -8.47 -9.35
CA VAL A 107 -6.54 -8.11 -9.13
C VAL A 107 -5.62 -9.07 -9.87
N THR A 108 -4.67 -8.53 -10.62
CA THR A 108 -3.57 -9.33 -11.13
C THR A 108 -2.68 -9.76 -9.98
N THR A 109 -2.37 -11.04 -9.90
CA THR A 109 -1.55 -11.60 -8.83
C THR A 109 -0.06 -11.53 -9.14
N ARG A 110 0.78 -12.04 -8.22
CA ARG A 110 2.23 -12.18 -8.46
C ARG A 110 2.56 -13.06 -9.67
N ASN A 111 1.69 -14.00 -10.03
CA ASN A 111 1.68 -14.62 -11.34
C ASN A 111 0.77 -13.81 -12.26
N PRO A 112 1.28 -13.04 -13.24
CA PRO A 112 0.47 -12.12 -14.04
C PRO A 112 -0.55 -12.83 -14.96
N GLU A 113 -0.45 -14.15 -15.12
CA GLU A 113 -1.43 -14.95 -15.84
C GLU A 113 -2.67 -15.31 -14.99
N ILE A 114 -2.62 -15.02 -13.68
CA ILE A 114 -3.68 -15.34 -12.73
C ILE A 114 -4.30 -14.05 -12.19
N THR A 115 -5.59 -13.89 -12.44
CA THR A 115 -6.44 -12.87 -11.81
C THR A 115 -7.15 -13.49 -10.62
N ALA A 116 -7.09 -12.83 -9.47
CA ALA A 116 -7.85 -13.20 -8.29
C ALA A 116 -9.00 -12.21 -8.05
N VAL A 117 -10.03 -12.67 -7.35
CA VAL A 117 -11.16 -11.84 -6.94
C VAL A 117 -11.12 -11.67 -5.43
N LEU A 118 -10.67 -10.51 -4.96
CA LEU A 118 -10.68 -10.16 -3.53
C LEU A 118 -12.06 -9.66 -3.12
N ALA A 119 -12.45 -9.89 -1.88
CA ALA A 119 -13.70 -9.42 -1.30
C ALA A 119 -13.40 -8.47 -0.13
N GLY A 120 -13.92 -7.25 -0.22
CA GLY A 120 -13.83 -6.22 0.82
C GLY A 120 -15.22 -5.75 1.28
N ARG A 121 -15.26 -4.70 2.08
CA ARG A 121 -16.49 -4.08 2.57
C ARG A 121 -16.80 -2.72 1.95
N ALA A 122 -15.88 -2.14 1.21
CA ALA A 122 -16.12 -0.87 0.52
C ALA A 122 -17.23 -1.03 -0.54
N VAL A 123 -17.89 0.08 -0.89
CA VAL A 123 -18.88 0.12 -1.97
C VAL A 123 -18.29 0.95 -3.12
N ARG A 124 -18.30 0.35 -4.32
CA ARG A 124 -17.76 0.98 -5.52
C ARG A 124 -18.56 2.24 -5.86
N ASP A 125 -17.84 3.36 -5.99
CA ASP A 125 -18.37 4.68 -6.35
C ASP A 125 -19.51 5.20 -5.44
N ALA A 126 -19.57 4.75 -4.18
CA ALA A 126 -20.49 5.27 -3.18
C ALA A 126 -20.38 6.77 -2.98
N ASP A 127 -21.45 7.41 -2.56
CA ASP A 127 -21.49 8.85 -2.30
C ASP A 127 -20.53 9.23 -1.15
N PRO A 128 -19.58 10.17 -1.37
CA PRO A 128 -18.66 10.59 -0.33
C PRO A 128 -19.35 11.30 0.84
N LEU A 129 -18.89 11.06 2.07
CA LEU A 129 -19.38 11.73 3.27
C LEU A 129 -18.67 13.07 3.47
N VAL A 130 -18.99 14.07 2.63
CA VAL A 130 -18.30 15.38 2.58
C VAL A 130 -18.50 16.21 3.84
N ASN A 131 -19.67 16.11 4.49
CA ASN A 131 -20.07 17.00 5.58
C ASN A 131 -19.28 16.79 6.89
N GLU A 132 -18.58 15.67 7.03
CA GLU A 132 -17.74 15.34 8.18
C GLU A 132 -16.24 15.47 7.87
N GLY A 133 -15.88 15.87 6.64
CA GLY A 133 -14.51 16.15 6.19
C GLY A 133 -14.06 17.60 6.42
N PRO A 134 -12.90 18.01 5.87
CA PRO A 134 -11.99 17.15 5.12
C PRO A 134 -11.25 16.14 6.00
N TYR A 135 -10.89 15.01 5.41
CA TYR A 135 -10.21 13.90 6.08
C TYR A 135 -8.72 13.90 5.75
N PRO A 136 -7.82 13.58 6.71
CA PRO A 136 -6.41 13.43 6.43
C PRO A 136 -6.18 12.41 5.31
N LEU A 137 -5.16 12.68 4.47
CA LEU A 137 -4.76 11.80 3.38
C LEU A 137 -3.74 10.77 3.85
N VAL A 138 -3.92 9.52 3.44
CA VAL A 138 -2.89 8.48 3.55
C VAL A 138 -2.59 7.91 2.16
N ILE A 139 -1.31 7.92 1.77
CA ILE A 139 -0.86 7.34 0.50
C ILE A 139 -0.26 5.97 0.79
N LEU A 140 -0.72 4.94 0.06
CA LEU A 140 -0.16 3.58 0.09
C LEU A 140 0.76 3.37 -1.12
N SER A 141 1.98 2.92 -0.89
CA SER A 141 2.99 2.67 -1.90
C SER A 141 3.54 1.26 -1.75
N HIS A 142 3.26 0.39 -2.73
CA HIS A 142 3.59 -1.04 -2.72
C HIS A 142 5.07 -1.33 -2.99
N GLY A 143 5.50 -2.60 -2.84
CA GLY A 143 6.83 -3.12 -3.14
C GLY A 143 7.16 -3.18 -4.64
N TYR A 144 8.18 -3.98 -5.03
CA TYR A 144 8.57 -4.19 -6.42
C TYR A 144 8.76 -5.68 -6.73
N PRO A 145 7.94 -6.20 -7.67
CA PRO A 145 6.69 -5.60 -8.13
C PRO A 145 5.56 -5.75 -7.10
N GLY A 146 4.47 -5.03 -7.32
CA GLY A 146 3.26 -5.10 -6.51
C GLY A 146 2.06 -4.59 -7.30
N ASN A 147 1.01 -4.18 -6.62
CA ASN A 147 -0.08 -3.42 -7.19
C ASN A 147 -0.83 -2.62 -6.11
N ARG A 148 -1.76 -1.76 -6.52
CA ARG A 148 -2.55 -0.90 -5.63
C ARG A 148 -3.41 -1.67 -4.63
N PHE A 149 -3.63 -2.97 -4.83
CA PHE A 149 -4.45 -3.80 -3.93
C PHE A 149 -3.65 -4.55 -2.86
N LEU A 150 -2.31 -4.49 -2.92
CA LEU A 150 -1.45 -5.29 -2.03
C LEU A 150 -1.65 -4.97 -0.54
N LEU A 151 -2.05 -3.73 -0.21
CA LEU A 151 -2.36 -3.27 1.14
C LEU A 151 -3.83 -2.83 1.28
N SER A 152 -4.74 -3.39 0.49
CA SER A 152 -6.16 -2.98 0.47
C SER A 152 -6.88 -3.19 1.80
N HIS A 153 -6.46 -4.17 2.62
CA HIS A 153 -6.95 -4.35 4.00
C HIS A 153 -6.75 -3.07 4.84
N THR A 154 -5.56 -2.49 4.81
CA THR A 154 -5.26 -1.22 5.48
C THR A 154 -6.01 -0.05 4.85
N GLY A 155 -6.18 -0.05 3.52
CA GLY A 155 -6.94 0.97 2.81
C GLY A 155 -8.38 1.07 3.31
N GLU A 156 -9.12 -0.04 3.32
CA GLU A 156 -10.49 -0.09 3.86
C GLU A 156 -10.55 0.21 5.36
N ASN A 157 -9.59 -0.33 6.12
CA ASN A 157 -9.55 -0.19 7.57
C ASN A 157 -9.38 1.29 7.98
N LEU A 158 -8.44 2.00 7.40
CA LEU A 158 -8.22 3.44 7.67
C LEU A 158 -9.38 4.31 7.19
N ALA A 159 -9.94 4.02 5.99
CA ALA A 159 -11.09 4.78 5.49
C ALA A 159 -12.29 4.67 6.43
N SER A 160 -12.54 3.48 7.01
CA SER A 160 -13.58 3.30 8.03
C SER A 160 -13.37 4.13 9.30
N LYS A 161 -12.18 4.66 9.51
CA LYS A 161 -11.76 5.47 10.66
C LYS A 161 -11.66 6.96 10.32
N GLY A 162 -12.09 7.37 9.13
CA GLY A 162 -12.10 8.79 8.74
C GLY A 162 -10.76 9.26 8.17
N TYR A 163 -10.20 8.51 7.25
CA TYR A 163 -9.11 8.91 6.37
C TYR A 163 -9.55 8.77 4.91
N VAL A 164 -8.99 9.56 4.02
CA VAL A 164 -8.97 9.25 2.59
C VAL A 164 -7.66 8.53 2.31
N VAL A 165 -7.75 7.34 1.70
CA VAL A 165 -6.58 6.47 1.47
C VAL A 165 -6.42 6.22 -0.01
N ALA A 166 -5.27 6.60 -0.58
CA ALA A 166 -4.97 6.43 -2.00
C ALA A 166 -3.80 5.45 -2.20
N SER A 167 -4.06 4.33 -2.83
CA SER A 167 -3.06 3.33 -3.20
C SER A 167 -2.67 3.46 -4.66
N ILE A 168 -1.38 3.40 -4.94
CA ILE A 168 -0.79 3.70 -6.25
C ILE A 168 -0.44 2.41 -6.98
N ASP A 169 -0.82 2.29 -8.27
CA ASP A 169 -0.11 1.42 -9.21
C ASP A 169 1.07 2.20 -9.78
N HIS A 170 2.26 1.88 -9.29
CA HIS A 170 3.48 2.50 -9.80
C HIS A 170 3.82 1.90 -11.16
N LYS A 171 3.65 2.68 -12.22
CA LYS A 171 4.00 2.28 -13.59
C LYS A 171 5.40 1.65 -13.65
N GLU A 172 5.57 0.61 -14.46
CA GLU A 172 6.84 -0.12 -14.62
C GLU A 172 7.27 -0.93 -13.37
N SER A 173 6.40 -1.01 -12.37
CA SER A 173 6.67 -1.65 -11.09
C SER A 173 5.49 -2.50 -10.58
N THR A 174 4.50 -2.77 -11.43
CA THR A 174 3.36 -3.63 -11.12
C THR A 174 3.60 -5.08 -11.54
N TYR A 175 2.71 -5.98 -11.14
CA TYR A 175 2.75 -7.37 -11.59
C TYR A 175 2.51 -7.51 -13.10
N GLU A 176 1.71 -6.61 -13.69
CA GLU A 176 1.41 -6.59 -15.12
C GLU A 176 2.49 -5.86 -15.93
N ASP A 177 3.13 -4.86 -15.34
CA ASP A 177 4.09 -3.97 -16.01
C ASP A 177 5.39 -3.89 -15.20
N GLN A 178 6.07 -5.03 -15.04
CA GLN A 178 7.37 -5.05 -14.36
C GLN A 178 8.50 -4.75 -15.36
N GLN A 179 9.15 -3.59 -15.20
CA GLN A 179 10.30 -3.17 -15.99
C GLN A 179 11.58 -3.14 -15.14
N ALA A 180 12.66 -2.58 -15.69
CA ALA A 180 13.94 -2.50 -15.00
C ALA A 180 13.83 -1.72 -13.68
N ILE A 181 14.49 -2.23 -12.63
CA ILE A 181 14.54 -1.60 -11.30
C ILE A 181 15.01 -0.14 -11.33
N THR A 182 15.81 0.24 -12.32
CA THR A 182 16.32 1.62 -12.51
C THR A 182 15.20 2.64 -12.63
N SER A 183 14.11 2.29 -13.32
CA SER A 183 12.92 3.15 -13.38
C SER A 183 12.27 3.32 -12.00
N THR A 184 12.09 2.21 -11.28
CA THR A 184 11.51 2.25 -9.93
C THR A 184 12.36 3.08 -8.98
N LEU A 185 13.70 2.96 -9.02
CA LEU A 185 14.61 3.72 -8.16
C LEU A 185 14.46 5.24 -8.35
N TYR A 186 14.27 5.69 -9.57
CA TYR A 186 14.06 7.10 -9.86
C TYR A 186 12.64 7.57 -9.57
N ASN A 187 11.65 6.83 -10.05
CA ASN A 187 10.26 7.29 -10.07
C ASN A 187 9.53 7.10 -8.73
N ARG A 188 9.91 6.15 -7.87
CA ARG A 188 9.15 5.81 -6.66
C ARG A 188 8.90 7.03 -5.74
N PRO A 189 9.91 7.81 -5.33
CA PRO A 189 9.67 9.00 -4.52
C PRO A 189 8.91 10.09 -5.29
N LEU A 190 9.12 10.21 -6.61
CA LEU A 190 8.43 11.19 -7.45
C LEU A 190 6.94 10.87 -7.59
N ASP A 191 6.57 9.60 -7.82
CA ASP A 191 5.19 9.15 -7.93
C ASP A 191 4.40 9.47 -6.65
N GLN A 192 4.97 9.21 -5.47
CA GLN A 192 4.34 9.52 -4.19
C GLN A 192 4.02 11.02 -4.04
N ARG A 193 4.96 11.90 -4.39
CA ARG A 193 4.74 13.37 -4.36
C ARG A 193 3.79 13.83 -5.45
N PHE A 194 3.87 13.25 -6.63
CA PHE A 194 2.96 13.57 -7.73
C PHE A 194 1.51 13.22 -7.37
N VAL A 195 1.27 12.07 -6.75
CA VAL A 195 -0.06 11.66 -6.28
C VAL A 195 -0.57 12.61 -5.20
N LEU A 196 0.26 13.02 -4.24
CA LEU A 196 -0.10 14.05 -3.26
C LEU A 196 -0.56 15.35 -3.94
N ASN A 197 0.17 15.84 -4.93
CA ASN A 197 -0.18 17.04 -5.69
C ASN A 197 -1.50 16.87 -6.46
N SER A 198 -1.68 15.72 -7.12
CA SER A 198 -2.89 15.42 -7.89
C SER A 198 -4.13 15.37 -7.01
N LEU A 199 -4.02 14.74 -5.83
CA LEU A 199 -5.15 14.64 -4.89
C LEU A 199 -5.47 15.98 -4.22
N ALA A 200 -4.47 16.82 -3.94
CA ALA A 200 -4.69 18.19 -3.49
C ALA A 200 -5.46 19.01 -4.54
N GLN A 201 -5.10 18.86 -5.81
CA GLN A 201 -5.80 19.51 -6.92
C GLN A 201 -7.23 18.99 -7.08
N ILE A 202 -7.45 17.68 -6.99
CA ILE A 202 -8.78 17.05 -7.08
C ILE A 202 -9.67 17.57 -5.94
N SER A 203 -9.17 17.60 -4.71
CA SER A 203 -9.92 18.09 -3.55
C SER A 203 -10.28 19.57 -3.65
N SER A 204 -9.49 20.38 -4.37
CA SER A 204 -9.75 21.80 -4.59
C SER A 204 -10.91 22.07 -5.58
N GLN A 205 -11.46 21.03 -6.20
CA GLN A 205 -12.57 21.12 -7.15
C GLN A 205 -13.88 20.65 -6.49
N PRO A 206 -14.70 21.54 -5.91
CA PRO A 206 -15.87 21.15 -5.10
C PRO A 206 -16.91 20.30 -5.82
N GLU A 207 -17.02 20.45 -7.15
CA GLU A 207 -17.97 19.69 -7.99
C GLU A 207 -17.49 18.27 -8.33
N GLY A 208 -16.23 17.93 -8.02
CA GLY A 208 -15.68 16.57 -8.23
C GLY A 208 -16.14 15.61 -7.15
N ARG A 209 -16.15 14.31 -7.45
CA ARG A 209 -16.54 13.24 -6.49
C ARG A 209 -15.78 13.35 -5.15
N LEU A 210 -14.50 13.66 -5.17
CA LEU A 210 -13.66 13.81 -3.97
C LEU A 210 -13.41 15.30 -3.63
N GLY A 211 -14.20 16.20 -4.19
CA GLY A 211 -14.13 17.63 -3.93
C GLY A 211 -14.35 17.91 -2.44
N SER A 212 -13.48 18.72 -1.85
CA SER A 212 -13.50 19.09 -0.42
C SER A 212 -13.38 17.91 0.56
N MET A 213 -13.04 16.70 0.08
CA MET A 213 -12.92 15.50 0.93
C MET A 213 -11.56 15.37 1.60
N ILE A 214 -10.49 15.89 0.96
CA ILE A 214 -9.11 15.53 1.28
C ILE A 214 -8.41 16.73 1.93
N ASP A 215 -7.90 16.53 3.15
CA ASP A 215 -6.93 17.42 3.78
C ASP A 215 -5.51 16.99 3.35
N ALA A 216 -5.10 17.46 2.17
CA ALA A 216 -3.80 17.15 1.60
C ALA A 216 -2.64 17.84 2.35
N ASP A 217 -2.89 18.87 3.15
CA ASP A 217 -1.89 19.53 3.99
C ASP A 217 -1.54 18.68 5.23
N ASN A 218 -2.30 17.62 5.45
CA ASN A 218 -2.18 16.70 6.57
C ASN A 218 -2.07 15.26 6.06
N THR A 219 -0.93 14.93 5.41
CA THR A 219 -0.70 13.68 4.71
C THR A 219 0.23 12.74 5.48
N GLY A 220 -0.14 11.45 5.54
CA GLY A 220 0.72 10.34 5.90
C GLY A 220 1.05 9.48 4.68
N ILE A 221 2.21 8.80 4.72
CA ILE A 221 2.56 7.81 3.68
C ILE A 221 2.89 6.48 4.35
N ILE A 222 2.30 5.40 3.84
CA ILE A 222 2.69 4.02 4.14
C ILE A 222 3.47 3.48 2.94
N GLY A 223 4.70 3.06 3.17
CA GLY A 223 5.53 2.47 2.11
C GLY A 223 6.01 1.09 2.48
N TYR A 224 5.71 0.09 1.64
CA TYR A 224 6.21 -1.27 1.81
C TYR A 224 7.37 -1.54 0.85
N SER A 225 8.47 -2.10 1.35
CA SER A 225 9.65 -2.48 0.55
C SER A 225 10.16 -1.29 -0.31
N MET A 226 10.05 -1.35 -1.63
CA MET A 226 10.36 -0.23 -2.52
C MET A 226 9.47 0.99 -2.29
N GLY A 227 8.22 0.82 -1.83
CA GLY A 227 7.39 1.93 -1.35
C GLY A 227 8.01 2.63 -0.14
N GLY A 228 8.61 1.85 0.77
CA GLY A 228 9.39 2.34 1.91
C GLY A 228 10.67 3.08 1.47
N TYR A 229 11.35 2.61 0.42
CA TYR A 229 12.48 3.31 -0.20
C TYR A 229 12.08 4.73 -0.65
N GLY A 230 10.99 4.85 -1.39
CA GLY A 230 10.47 6.16 -1.81
C GLY A 230 10.07 7.04 -0.64
N LEU A 231 9.41 6.46 0.36
CA LEU A 231 9.02 7.16 1.59
C LEU A 231 10.24 7.72 2.33
N VAL A 232 11.25 6.91 2.63
CA VAL A 232 12.46 7.33 3.35
C VAL A 232 13.13 8.52 2.64
N ASN A 233 13.19 8.50 1.29
CA ASN A 233 13.67 9.64 0.53
C ASN A 233 12.77 10.87 0.69
N ASN A 234 11.45 10.73 0.57
CA ASN A 234 10.52 11.86 0.73
C ASN A 234 10.50 12.46 2.14
N LEU A 235 10.94 11.72 3.16
CA LEU A 235 11.07 12.22 4.53
C LEU A 235 12.40 12.93 4.81
N GLY A 236 13.37 12.89 3.89
CA GLY A 236 14.64 13.57 4.02
C GLY A 236 15.89 12.66 4.08
N GLY A 237 15.73 11.33 3.92
CA GLY A 237 16.82 10.39 3.69
C GLY A 237 17.34 10.54 2.26
N GLY A 238 18.28 11.48 2.03
CA GLY A 238 18.87 11.72 0.71
C GLY A 238 19.77 10.56 0.28
N PHE A 239 19.84 10.29 -1.03
CA PHE A 239 20.67 9.21 -1.53
C PHE A 239 22.16 9.50 -1.37
N SER A 240 22.94 8.45 -1.08
CA SER A 240 24.39 8.51 -1.00
C SER A 240 25.02 8.75 -2.39
N GLU A 241 26.20 9.36 -2.44
CA GLU A 241 26.97 9.49 -3.70
C GLU A 241 27.30 8.13 -4.34
N GLN A 242 27.50 7.11 -3.52
CA GLN A 242 27.73 5.75 -4.00
C GLN A 242 26.52 5.22 -4.77
N SER A 243 25.31 5.46 -4.27
CA SER A 243 24.08 5.01 -4.95
C SER A 243 23.80 5.81 -6.23
N VAL A 244 24.08 7.12 -6.25
CA VAL A 244 23.90 7.98 -7.44
C VAL A 244 24.76 7.52 -8.60
N GLY A 245 26.00 7.07 -8.34
CA GLY A 245 26.94 6.55 -9.35
C GLY A 245 26.99 5.02 -9.47
N GLY A 246 26.16 4.30 -8.72
CA GLY A 246 26.21 2.85 -8.60
C GLY A 246 25.85 2.07 -9.87
N PHE A 247 26.17 0.78 -9.88
CA PHE A 247 25.93 -0.10 -11.03
C PHE A 247 24.42 -0.20 -11.39
N ILE A 248 23.54 -0.27 -10.38
CA ILE A 248 22.08 -0.33 -10.57
C ILE A 248 21.44 1.06 -10.63
N ALA A 249 22.24 2.15 -10.56
CA ALA A 249 21.70 3.50 -10.66
C ALA A 249 21.05 3.75 -12.03
N PRO A 250 19.99 4.57 -12.09
CA PRO A 250 19.46 5.10 -13.33
C PRO A 250 20.56 5.81 -14.15
N PRO A 251 20.38 5.93 -15.49
CA PRO A 251 21.35 6.60 -16.34
C PRO A 251 21.55 8.07 -15.94
N ASN A 252 22.66 8.65 -16.41
CA ASN A 252 22.94 10.09 -16.37
C ASN A 252 22.85 10.72 -14.98
N ARG A 253 23.12 9.93 -13.91
CA ARG A 253 23.08 10.37 -12.50
C ARG A 253 21.71 10.94 -12.10
N LEU A 254 20.59 10.43 -12.66
CA LEU A 254 19.24 10.94 -12.38
C LEU A 254 18.89 10.99 -10.89
N LEU A 255 19.46 10.10 -10.05
CA LEU A 255 19.25 10.12 -8.59
C LEU A 255 19.91 11.34 -7.90
N GLU A 256 20.78 12.09 -8.57
CA GLU A 256 21.45 13.25 -7.97
C GLU A 256 20.45 14.33 -7.50
N SER A 257 19.30 14.44 -8.18
CA SER A 257 18.21 15.33 -7.75
C SER A 257 17.66 15.01 -6.37
N HIS A 258 17.90 13.81 -5.86
CA HIS A 258 17.44 13.30 -4.56
C HIS A 258 18.59 12.88 -3.63
N ALA A 259 19.82 13.29 -3.97
CA ALA A 259 21.02 12.97 -3.17
C ALA A 259 21.17 13.91 -1.98
N THR A 260 21.80 13.41 -0.92
CA THR A 260 22.16 14.22 0.26
C THR A 260 23.07 15.40 -0.08
N SER A 261 23.93 15.23 -1.08
CA SER A 261 24.83 16.27 -1.57
C SER A 261 24.15 17.40 -2.34
N ASN A 262 22.92 17.18 -2.83
CA ASN A 262 22.16 18.22 -3.52
C ASN A 262 21.45 19.14 -2.51
N PRO A 263 21.85 20.42 -2.41
CA PRO A 263 21.23 21.34 -1.45
C PRO A 263 19.74 21.59 -1.74
N ASP A 264 19.33 21.54 -3.00
CA ASP A 264 17.94 21.77 -3.39
C ASP A 264 17.02 20.62 -2.95
N TYR A 265 17.54 19.40 -2.82
CA TYR A 265 16.76 18.26 -2.36
C TYR A 265 16.14 18.52 -0.99
N ARG A 266 16.93 18.91 0.01
CA ARG A 266 16.44 19.16 1.38
C ARG A 266 15.54 20.38 1.48
N ASN A 267 15.75 21.40 0.64
CA ASN A 267 14.95 22.61 0.63
C ASN A 267 13.57 22.38 -0.01
N ASN A 268 13.42 21.31 -0.80
CA ASN A 268 12.21 21.00 -1.55
C ASN A 268 11.44 19.78 -0.97
N LEU A 269 11.70 19.40 0.29
CA LEU A 269 10.88 18.39 0.97
C LEU A 269 9.44 18.89 1.14
N ASP A 270 8.47 18.01 0.90
CA ASP A 270 7.06 18.38 0.97
C ASP A 270 6.57 18.41 2.42
N LEU A 271 6.34 19.61 2.94
CA LEU A 271 5.94 19.85 4.33
C LEU A 271 4.51 19.40 4.65
N ARG A 272 3.71 19.00 3.64
CA ARG A 272 2.40 18.38 3.83
C ARG A 272 2.48 16.96 4.36
N ILE A 273 3.63 16.29 4.18
CA ILE A 273 3.87 14.96 4.75
C ILE A 273 4.20 15.11 6.23
N LYS A 274 3.28 14.69 7.10
CA LYS A 274 3.35 14.87 8.56
C LYS A 274 3.81 13.62 9.29
N ALA A 275 3.64 12.43 8.70
CA ALA A 275 4.02 11.16 9.30
C ALA A 275 4.37 10.11 8.24
N GLY A 276 5.37 9.27 8.54
CA GLY A 276 5.74 8.11 7.74
C GLY A 276 5.43 6.80 8.46
N PHE A 277 5.06 5.76 7.70
CA PHE A 277 4.97 4.38 8.16
C PHE A 277 5.68 3.47 7.17
N ALA A 278 6.91 3.08 7.50
CA ALA A 278 7.81 2.32 6.63
C ALA A 278 7.78 0.84 6.99
N VAL A 279 7.26 0.00 6.10
CA VAL A 279 7.20 -1.45 6.27
C VAL A 279 8.31 -2.10 5.47
N ALA A 280 9.26 -2.74 6.15
CA ALA A 280 10.43 -3.39 5.56
C ALA A 280 11.09 -2.54 4.45
N PRO A 281 11.42 -1.24 4.70
CA PRO A 281 11.91 -0.32 3.67
C PRO A 281 13.21 -0.83 3.06
N TRP A 282 13.19 -1.04 1.74
CA TRP A 282 14.35 -1.51 1.00
C TRP A 282 15.32 -0.38 0.69
N GLY A 283 16.61 -0.65 0.66
CA GLY A 283 17.63 0.25 0.12
C GLY A 283 18.89 0.42 0.99
N MET A 284 18.78 0.35 2.33
CA MET A 284 19.93 0.51 3.23
C MET A 284 20.98 -0.59 3.01
N ASN A 285 20.54 -1.85 2.96
CA ASN A 285 21.40 -3.00 2.68
C ASN A 285 22.00 -2.99 1.26
N ALA A 286 21.43 -2.19 0.36
CA ALA A 286 21.93 -1.99 -1.01
C ALA A 286 22.78 -0.70 -1.16
N GLY A 287 23.07 0.01 -0.06
CA GLY A 287 23.96 1.17 -0.03
C GLY A 287 23.33 2.47 -0.52
N PHE A 288 21.99 2.57 -0.54
CA PHE A 288 21.32 3.81 -0.95
C PHE A 288 21.47 4.93 0.06
N TRP A 289 21.76 4.60 1.32
CA TRP A 289 22.01 5.54 2.40
C TRP A 289 23.23 5.10 3.22
N GLU A 290 24.01 6.09 3.62
CA GLU A 290 24.89 6.01 4.77
C GLU A 290 24.14 6.55 6.00
N PRO A 291 24.52 6.20 7.25
CA PRO A 291 23.83 6.69 8.45
C PRO A 291 23.63 8.22 8.50
N GLN A 292 24.61 8.98 8.03
CA GLN A 292 24.56 10.46 7.99
C GLN A 292 23.52 11.00 6.99
N ASP A 293 23.18 10.25 5.94
CA ASP A 293 22.19 10.64 4.95
C ASP A 293 20.79 10.61 5.55
N LEU A 294 20.53 9.67 6.47
CA LEU A 294 19.27 9.50 7.17
C LEU A 294 19.03 10.56 8.25
N ALA A 295 20.06 11.26 8.69
CA ALA A 295 19.92 12.40 9.63
C ALA A 295 19.14 13.58 9.05
N GLY A 296 18.83 13.56 7.75
CA GLY A 296 17.91 14.51 7.10
C GLY A 296 16.44 14.28 7.44
N ILE A 297 16.07 13.08 7.89
CA ILE A 297 14.68 12.74 8.26
C ILE A 297 14.29 13.49 9.54
N ARG A 298 13.20 14.28 9.47
CA ARG A 298 12.68 15.08 10.60
C ARG A 298 11.22 14.81 10.89
N VAL A 299 10.53 14.15 9.98
CA VAL A 299 9.12 13.78 10.11
C VAL A 299 9.02 12.55 11.01
N PRO A 300 8.08 12.50 11.97
CA PRO A 300 7.85 11.31 12.78
C PRO A 300 7.65 10.08 11.92
N THR A 301 8.37 8.98 12.22
CA THR A 301 8.35 7.79 11.36
C THR A 301 8.23 6.51 12.17
N PHE A 302 7.26 5.68 11.81
CA PHE A 302 7.09 4.33 12.32
C PHE A 302 7.75 3.35 11.34
N TYR A 303 8.59 2.46 11.86
CA TYR A 303 9.23 1.38 11.12
C TYR A 303 8.66 0.04 11.57
N LEU A 304 8.41 -0.86 10.64
CA LEU A 304 7.93 -2.21 10.89
C LEU A 304 8.73 -3.19 10.05
N ALA A 305 9.24 -4.27 10.65
CA ALA A 305 9.95 -5.32 9.92
C ALA A 305 9.91 -6.67 10.65
N GLY A 306 10.16 -7.75 9.92
CA GLY A 306 10.54 -9.05 10.49
C GLY A 306 12.04 -9.12 10.76
N ASP A 307 12.47 -9.75 11.86
CA ASP A 307 13.88 -9.90 12.20
C ASP A 307 14.62 -10.92 11.32
N GLN A 308 13.88 -11.70 10.52
CA GLN A 308 14.42 -12.65 9.55
C GLN A 308 14.28 -12.15 8.10
N ASP A 309 14.07 -10.83 7.90
CA ASP A 309 14.01 -10.23 6.58
C ASP A 309 15.36 -10.33 5.87
N THR A 310 15.41 -11.12 4.79
CA THR A 310 16.61 -11.30 3.95
C THR A 310 16.57 -10.47 2.66
N VAL A 311 15.46 -9.77 2.38
CA VAL A 311 15.27 -8.95 1.17
C VAL A 311 15.68 -7.50 1.43
N ALA A 312 15.03 -6.82 2.37
CA ALA A 312 15.44 -5.47 2.79
C ALA A 312 16.56 -5.50 3.84
N GLY A 313 16.71 -6.62 4.53
CA GLY A 313 17.59 -6.78 5.68
C GLY A 313 16.98 -6.21 6.97
N TYR A 314 17.28 -6.81 8.09
CA TYR A 314 16.85 -6.27 9.38
C TYR A 314 17.91 -5.35 9.99
N GLU A 315 19.07 -5.86 10.46
CA GLU A 315 20.11 -5.06 11.14
C GLU A 315 20.71 -3.99 10.23
N ASN A 316 21.16 -4.38 9.03
CA ASN A 316 21.73 -3.48 8.02
C ASN A 316 20.66 -2.97 7.02
N GLY A 317 19.41 -3.06 7.36
CA GLY A 317 18.25 -2.67 6.57
C GLY A 317 17.34 -1.76 7.37
N THR A 318 16.14 -2.24 7.72
CA THR A 318 15.13 -1.44 8.43
C THR A 318 15.63 -0.86 9.75
N LYS A 319 16.34 -1.65 10.57
CA LYS A 319 16.91 -1.17 11.83
C LYS A 319 18.01 -0.14 11.59
N GLY A 320 18.86 -0.32 10.57
CA GLY A 320 19.87 0.67 10.18
C GLY A 320 19.25 2.01 9.78
N ILE A 321 18.11 2.00 9.07
CA ILE A 321 17.35 3.23 8.74
C ILE A 321 16.78 3.86 10.01
N PHE A 322 16.16 3.08 10.88
CA PHE A 322 15.64 3.54 12.17
C PHE A 322 16.74 4.18 13.02
N ASP A 323 17.90 3.54 13.15
CA ASP A 323 19.01 4.05 13.94
C ASP A 323 19.60 5.35 13.35
N GLY A 324 19.66 5.46 12.01
CA GLY A 324 20.20 6.64 11.30
C GLY A 324 19.27 7.86 11.31
N ALA A 325 17.95 7.68 11.51
CA ALA A 325 16.96 8.77 11.49
C ALA A 325 16.96 9.58 12.81
N VAL A 326 18.12 10.00 13.29
CA VAL A 326 18.39 10.58 14.62
C VAL A 326 17.65 11.90 14.91
N ASN A 327 17.16 12.60 13.88
CA ASN A 327 16.45 13.87 14.00
C ASN A 327 14.92 13.71 13.88
N SER A 328 14.41 12.48 14.01
CA SER A 328 12.98 12.15 13.96
C SER A 328 12.57 11.39 15.23
N ASP A 329 11.40 11.70 15.75
CA ASP A 329 10.74 10.80 16.71
C ASP A 329 10.35 9.53 15.98
N ARG A 330 10.77 8.37 16.47
CA ARG A 330 10.67 7.14 15.72
C ARG A 330 10.37 5.92 16.55
N VAL A 331 9.63 5.01 15.97
CA VAL A 331 9.26 3.72 16.55
C VAL A 331 9.72 2.61 15.63
N LEU A 332 10.23 1.52 16.17
CA LEU A 332 10.49 0.28 15.45
C LEU A 332 9.67 -0.86 16.08
N LEU A 333 8.78 -1.44 15.29
CA LEU A 333 8.06 -2.67 15.62
C LEU A 333 8.69 -3.84 14.89
N THR A 334 9.15 -4.83 15.64
CA THR A 334 9.77 -6.04 15.09
C THR A 334 8.86 -7.23 15.28
N PHE A 335 8.55 -7.93 14.18
CA PHE A 335 7.92 -9.25 14.20
C PHE A 335 9.00 -10.32 14.36
N ILE A 336 9.07 -10.95 15.52
CA ILE A 336 10.09 -11.97 15.84
C ILE A 336 9.85 -13.23 15.00
N GLY A 337 10.85 -13.64 14.26
CA GLY A 337 10.81 -14.80 13.38
C GLY A 337 10.12 -14.55 12.02
N ALA A 338 9.65 -13.34 11.73
CA ALA A 338 9.05 -13.01 10.43
C ALA A 338 10.08 -12.60 9.39
N GLY A 339 9.75 -12.84 8.12
CA GLY A 339 10.52 -12.42 6.97
C GLY A 339 10.10 -11.06 6.42
N HIS A 340 10.32 -10.86 5.11
CA HIS A 340 10.07 -9.60 4.40
C HIS A 340 8.60 -9.19 4.36
N ASN A 341 7.67 -10.15 4.38
CA ASN A 341 6.23 -9.90 4.25
C ASN A 341 5.55 -9.51 5.56
N ALA A 342 6.31 -9.20 6.62
CA ALA A 342 5.75 -8.81 7.90
C ALA A 342 4.76 -7.64 7.75
N GLY A 343 3.48 -7.91 8.04
CA GLY A 343 2.41 -6.91 8.12
C GLY A 343 1.77 -6.48 6.80
N ALA A 344 2.51 -6.44 5.69
CA ALA A 344 2.06 -5.73 4.50
C ALA A 344 1.10 -6.46 3.57
N PRO A 345 1.40 -7.66 3.00
CA PRO A 345 0.54 -8.21 1.96
C PRO A 345 -0.82 -8.67 2.49
N ILE A 346 -1.86 -8.50 1.68
CA ILE A 346 -3.12 -9.23 1.84
C ILE A 346 -2.85 -10.74 1.99
N PRO A 347 -3.79 -11.52 2.56
CA PRO A 347 -3.72 -12.97 2.53
C PRO A 347 -3.53 -13.51 1.12
N VAL A 348 -2.83 -14.64 0.98
CA VAL A 348 -2.61 -15.24 -0.33
C VAL A 348 -3.97 -15.56 -0.99
N PRO A 349 -4.21 -15.10 -2.23
CA PRO A 349 -5.41 -15.46 -2.97
C PRO A 349 -5.47 -16.97 -3.22
N GLU A 350 -6.67 -17.56 -3.12
CA GLU A 350 -6.88 -19.01 -3.33
C GLU A 350 -6.44 -19.48 -4.72
N GLU A 351 -6.58 -18.61 -5.72
CA GLU A 351 -6.17 -18.88 -7.09
C GLU A 351 -4.66 -19.14 -7.19
N LEU A 352 -3.87 -18.62 -6.24
CA LEU A 352 -2.42 -18.89 -6.12
C LEU A 352 -2.08 -20.00 -5.12
N ASP A 353 -3.01 -20.42 -4.26
CA ASP A 353 -2.73 -21.36 -3.17
C ASP A 353 -2.71 -22.80 -3.64
N ASN A 354 -1.79 -23.14 -4.54
CA ASN A 354 -1.58 -24.47 -5.10
C ASN A 354 -0.10 -24.73 -5.39
N GLU A 355 0.24 -25.99 -5.69
CA GLU A 355 1.63 -26.42 -5.91
C GLU A 355 2.29 -25.78 -7.14
N GLU A 356 1.52 -25.44 -8.17
CA GLU A 356 2.03 -24.83 -9.41
C GLU A 356 2.45 -23.36 -9.18
N ASN A 357 1.85 -22.68 -8.21
CA ASN A 357 2.07 -21.27 -7.91
C ASN A 357 2.78 -21.03 -6.57
N ILE A 358 3.46 -22.03 -6.00
CA ILE A 358 4.07 -21.94 -4.67
C ILE A 358 5.05 -20.76 -4.52
N GLU A 359 5.80 -20.43 -5.56
CA GLU A 359 6.73 -19.30 -5.58
C GLU A 359 5.95 -17.95 -5.55
N ALA A 360 4.94 -17.81 -6.41
CA ALA A 360 4.10 -16.62 -6.45
C ALA A 360 3.32 -16.44 -5.14
N ALA A 361 2.76 -17.52 -4.57
CA ALA A 361 2.10 -17.51 -3.27
C ALA A 361 3.05 -17.11 -2.12
N GLY A 362 4.33 -17.47 -2.22
CA GLY A 362 5.38 -17.12 -1.25
C GLY A 362 5.57 -15.63 -1.08
N HIS A 363 5.24 -14.81 -2.08
CA HIS A 363 5.28 -13.34 -1.98
C HIS A 363 4.17 -12.73 -1.12
N TYR A 364 3.17 -13.50 -0.73
CA TYR A 364 2.10 -13.09 0.17
C TYR A 364 2.26 -13.67 1.57
N ARG A 365 2.98 -14.78 1.72
CA ARG A 365 3.09 -15.54 2.98
C ARG A 365 4.30 -15.16 3.81
N ASP A 366 4.18 -15.43 5.09
CA ASP A 366 5.31 -15.56 6.02
C ASP A 366 5.41 -17.01 6.50
N GLN A 367 6.62 -17.44 6.90
CA GLN A 367 6.86 -18.83 7.33
C GLN A 367 6.34 -19.11 8.74
N ASN A 368 6.32 -18.10 9.61
CA ASN A 368 6.06 -18.23 11.04
C ASN A 368 4.82 -17.45 11.51
N TRP A 369 4.24 -16.64 10.63
CA TRP A 369 3.12 -15.77 10.96
C TRP A 369 1.98 -15.91 9.94
N GLY A 370 0.73 -15.88 10.45
CA GLY A 370 -0.44 -15.82 9.59
C GLY A 370 -0.68 -14.40 9.04
N ASN A 371 -1.03 -14.27 7.77
CA ASN A 371 -1.25 -12.97 7.14
C ASN A 371 -2.30 -12.14 7.87
N VAL A 372 -3.49 -12.70 8.16
CA VAL A 372 -4.56 -11.99 8.87
C VAL A 372 -4.08 -11.48 10.24
N GLU A 373 -3.30 -12.29 10.95
CA GLU A 373 -2.73 -11.90 12.24
C GLU A 373 -1.79 -10.69 12.08
N MET A 374 -0.88 -10.74 11.11
CA MET A 374 0.07 -9.65 10.83
C MET A 374 -0.63 -8.38 10.32
N ASN A 375 -1.62 -8.54 9.42
CA ASN A 375 -2.40 -7.41 8.91
C ASN A 375 -3.14 -6.69 10.04
N ASN A 376 -3.77 -7.43 10.95
CA ASN A 376 -4.47 -6.83 12.10
C ASN A 376 -3.52 -6.12 13.08
N ILE A 377 -2.31 -6.66 13.27
CA ILE A 377 -1.28 -5.98 14.07
C ILE A 377 -0.84 -4.69 13.36
N MET A 378 -0.59 -4.73 12.07
CA MET A 378 -0.23 -3.55 11.27
C MET A 378 -1.35 -2.49 11.35
N ASP A 379 -2.60 -2.86 11.11
CA ASP A 379 -3.75 -1.94 11.15
C ASP A 379 -3.93 -1.27 12.53
N HIS A 380 -3.61 -1.98 13.60
CA HIS A 380 -3.58 -1.42 14.96
C HIS A 380 -2.54 -0.30 15.08
N TYR A 381 -1.29 -0.56 14.69
CA TYR A 381 -0.21 0.41 14.86
C TYR A 381 -0.30 1.56 13.85
N VAL A 382 -0.71 1.30 12.62
CA VAL A 382 -0.99 2.34 11.61
C VAL A 382 -2.07 3.29 12.11
N THR A 383 -3.16 2.74 12.69
CA THR A 383 -4.22 3.56 13.29
C THR A 383 -3.70 4.41 14.46
N ALA A 384 -2.94 3.78 15.38
CA ALA A 384 -2.39 4.49 16.53
C ALA A 384 -1.45 5.64 16.08
N TRP A 385 -0.62 5.38 15.08
CA TRP A 385 0.37 6.31 14.56
C TRP A 385 -0.28 7.52 13.87
N PHE A 386 -1.20 7.27 12.93
CA PHE A 386 -1.84 8.35 12.20
C PHE A 386 -2.91 9.08 13.02
N ASP A 387 -3.60 8.43 13.95
CA ASP A 387 -4.46 9.12 14.91
C ASP A 387 -3.66 10.16 15.70
N LEU A 388 -2.45 9.80 16.16
CA LEU A 388 -1.59 10.74 16.90
C LEU A 388 -1.09 11.87 16.01
N HIS A 389 -0.52 11.58 14.84
CA HIS A 389 0.23 12.55 14.05
C HIS A 389 -0.62 13.32 13.04
N LEU A 390 -1.75 12.78 12.59
CA LEU A 390 -2.63 13.44 11.61
C LEU A 390 -3.92 13.97 12.22
N LYS A 391 -4.39 13.39 13.34
CA LYS A 391 -5.63 13.83 14.00
C LYS A 391 -5.42 14.43 15.38
N GLY A 392 -4.21 14.37 15.94
CA GLY A 392 -3.92 14.83 17.29
C GLY A 392 -4.60 14.00 18.39
N ILE A 393 -5.04 12.78 18.07
CA ILE A 393 -5.66 11.85 19.02
C ILE A 393 -4.57 11.06 19.70
N SER A 394 -4.34 11.28 21.00
CA SER A 394 -3.31 10.55 21.75
C SER A 394 -3.59 9.05 21.76
N ARG A 395 -2.59 8.27 21.32
CA ARG A 395 -2.56 6.82 21.30
C ARG A 395 -1.29 6.25 21.95
N ASP A 396 -0.61 7.06 22.75
CA ASP A 396 0.70 6.72 23.36
C ASP A 396 0.76 5.35 24.03
N SER A 397 -0.32 4.94 24.71
CA SER A 397 -0.35 3.64 25.37
C SER A 397 -0.25 2.46 24.40
N PHE A 398 -0.76 2.62 23.17
CA PHE A 398 -0.68 1.60 22.14
C PHE A 398 0.69 1.61 21.44
N LEU A 399 1.32 2.76 21.31
CA LEU A 399 2.61 2.91 20.65
C LEU A 399 3.79 2.49 21.51
N LYS A 400 3.63 2.45 22.86
CA LYS A 400 4.71 2.16 23.82
C LYS A 400 4.74 0.71 24.31
N SER A 401 3.83 -0.14 23.87
CA SER A 401 3.75 -1.52 24.33
C SER A 401 3.22 -2.46 23.24
N THR A 402 3.64 -3.71 23.30
CA THR A 402 3.06 -4.76 22.46
C THR A 402 1.76 -5.26 23.07
N PRO A 403 0.75 -5.63 22.24
CA PRO A 403 -0.49 -6.22 22.73
C PRO A 403 -0.22 -7.50 23.53
N ALA A 404 -0.97 -7.73 24.59
CA ALA A 404 -0.73 -8.82 25.55
C ALA A 404 -0.63 -10.21 24.88
N ALA A 405 -1.41 -10.45 23.82
CA ALA A 405 -1.38 -11.69 23.06
C ALA A 405 -0.06 -11.93 22.30
N TYR A 406 0.76 -10.89 22.10
CA TYR A 406 1.95 -10.91 21.25
C TYR A 406 3.24 -10.53 21.96
N GLN A 407 3.27 -10.44 23.30
CA GLN A 407 4.42 -9.98 24.10
C GLN A 407 5.74 -10.72 23.82
N ASN A 408 5.67 -12.00 23.44
CA ASN A 408 6.85 -12.83 23.12
C ASN A 408 7.10 -12.99 21.62
N ARG A 409 6.27 -12.35 20.77
CA ARG A 409 6.34 -12.44 19.31
C ARG A 409 6.61 -11.09 18.66
N LEU A 410 6.44 -10.01 19.40
CA LEU A 410 6.71 -8.64 18.96
C LEU A 410 7.71 -7.98 19.91
N ALA A 411 8.57 -7.15 19.35
CA ALA A 411 9.39 -6.21 20.09
C ALA A 411 9.10 -4.78 19.59
N ILE A 412 9.11 -3.81 20.50
CA ILE A 412 8.90 -2.40 20.14
C ILE A 412 10.00 -1.55 20.76
N GLU A 413 10.59 -0.69 19.96
CA GLU A 413 11.63 0.26 20.35
C GLU A 413 11.20 1.68 20.01
N HIS A 414 11.41 2.61 20.92
CA HIS A 414 11.14 4.02 20.76
C HIS A 414 12.43 4.81 20.87
N LYS A 415 12.66 5.77 19.98
CA LYS A 415 13.71 6.78 20.12
C LYS A 415 13.15 8.16 19.86
N LEU A 416 13.48 9.09 20.73
CA LEU A 416 13.17 10.51 20.56
C LEU A 416 14.29 11.21 19.77
N ILE A 417 14.02 12.44 19.34
CA ILE A 417 15.02 13.27 18.65
C ILE A 417 16.26 13.40 19.51
N GLY A 418 17.41 13.06 18.91
CA GLY A 418 18.72 13.13 19.59
C GLY A 418 19.18 11.86 20.31
N GLU A 419 18.37 10.79 20.28
CA GLU A 419 18.70 9.48 20.87
C GLU A 419 19.22 8.48 19.83
#